data_dda8de4873e48c78be20c26ee4f2fb25
#
_entry.id   dda8de4873e48c78be20c26ee4f2fb25
#
_cell.length_a   1.000
_cell.length_b   1.000
_cell.length_c   1.000
_cell.angle_alpha   90.00
_cell.angle_beta   90.00
_cell.angle_gamma   90.00
#
_symmetry.space_group_name_H-M   'P 1'
#
loop_
_entity.id
_entity.type
_entity.pdbx_description
1 polymer ?
#
loop_
_entity_poly.entity_id
_entity_poly.type
_entity_poly.pdbx_seq_one_letter_code
_entity_poly.pdbx_strand_id
1 'polypeptide(L)'
;MQIMPGASDRTFSLSPDDAVFLDFDGTLASLQDDADSVFLAQGMDRVLRACANRLDGALAVMSGRDLDDLSRRVPDSLWRFGNHGLRASAPGGLATESPAAAPNGLVAALSGISDTYAGVRLEPKGPVLAVHYRAAPGVEAELKSALSGAIAPFADYSLQHGKMVFEAKPSAANKGACLLRAMQSKPFLGRRP
;
A
#
# COMPACT_ATOMS: atom_id res chain seq x y z
N MET A 1 -32.33 -4.70 21.37
CA MET A 1 -31.55 -4.43 20.12
C MET A 1 -31.74 -2.96 19.80
N GLN A 2 -30.81 -2.13 20.26
CA GLN A 2 -30.90 -0.66 20.17
C GLN A 2 -30.21 -0.25 18.87
N ILE A 3 -30.99 0.26 17.94
CA ILE A 3 -30.50 0.82 16.67
C ILE A 3 -29.86 2.17 17.01
N MET A 4 -28.55 2.28 16.80
CA MET A 4 -27.82 3.54 16.93
C MET A 4 -28.30 4.51 15.83
N PRO A 5 -28.80 5.71 16.17
CA PRO A 5 -29.14 6.71 15.16
C PRO A 5 -27.88 7.46 14.75
N GLY A 6 -27.65 7.60 13.42
CA GLY A 6 -26.79 8.65 12.90
C GLY A 6 -25.57 8.25 12.13
N ALA A 7 -25.68 7.41 11.10
CA ALA A 7 -24.88 7.63 9.92
C ALA A 7 -25.49 8.85 9.21
N SER A 8 -24.86 10.02 9.30
CA SER A 8 -25.26 11.17 8.49
C SER A 8 -25.19 10.74 7.04
N ASP A 9 -26.32 10.80 6.34
CA ASP A 9 -26.48 10.54 4.91
C ASP A 9 -25.72 11.65 4.15
N ARG A 10 -24.39 11.62 4.23
CA ARG A 10 -23.52 12.45 3.40
C ARG A 10 -23.47 11.80 2.04
N THR A 11 -24.42 12.14 1.18
CA THR A 11 -24.36 11.85 -0.25
C THR A 11 -23.09 12.52 -0.80
N PHE A 12 -22.06 11.71 -1.02
CA PHE A 12 -20.85 12.15 -1.69
C PHE A 12 -21.12 12.15 -3.19
N SER A 13 -21.07 13.32 -3.81
CA SER A 13 -21.27 13.46 -5.25
C SER A 13 -19.92 13.61 -5.95
N LEU A 14 -19.59 12.68 -6.84
CA LEU A 14 -18.42 12.77 -7.71
C LEU A 14 -18.65 13.79 -8.82
N SER A 15 -17.76 14.76 -8.92
CA SER A 15 -17.66 15.69 -10.04
C SER A 15 -16.72 15.14 -11.11
N PRO A 16 -16.91 15.46 -12.40
CA PRO A 16 -15.91 15.17 -13.44
C PRO A 16 -14.53 15.78 -13.18
N ASP A 17 -14.46 16.84 -12.36
CA ASP A 17 -13.20 17.49 -11.98
C ASP A 17 -12.48 16.80 -10.81
N ASP A 18 -13.04 15.72 -10.28
CA ASP A 18 -12.39 14.98 -9.17
C ASP A 18 -11.43 13.92 -9.71
N ALA A 19 -10.39 13.66 -8.93
CA ALA A 19 -9.51 12.51 -9.06
C ALA A 19 -9.66 11.63 -7.81
N VAL A 20 -9.99 10.35 -8.01
CA VAL A 20 -10.28 9.45 -6.88
C VAL A 20 -9.16 8.45 -6.70
N PHE A 21 -8.62 8.39 -5.48
CA PHE A 21 -7.60 7.44 -5.08
C PHE A 21 -8.14 6.59 -3.93
N LEU A 22 -8.25 5.30 -4.14
CA LEU A 22 -8.85 4.37 -3.19
C LEU A 22 -7.79 3.43 -2.63
N ASP A 23 -7.78 3.24 -1.33
CA ASP A 23 -7.02 2.16 -0.71
C ASP A 23 -7.71 0.82 -0.96
N PHE A 24 -6.92 -0.28 -0.99
CA PHE A 24 -7.44 -1.62 -1.24
C PHE A 24 -7.81 -2.32 0.09
N ASP A 25 -6.81 -2.59 0.93
CA ASP A 25 -6.98 -3.38 2.14
C ASP A 25 -7.71 -2.60 3.25
N GLY A 26 -8.85 -3.11 3.70
CA GLY A 26 -9.68 -2.45 4.71
C GLY A 26 -10.56 -1.30 4.18
N THR A 27 -10.50 -1.01 2.87
CA THR A 27 -11.34 0.01 2.20
C THR A 27 -12.21 -0.61 1.12
N LEU A 28 -11.61 -1.12 0.04
CA LEU A 28 -12.32 -1.80 -1.05
C LEU A 28 -12.54 -3.29 -0.78
N ALA A 29 -11.67 -3.88 0.01
CA ALA A 29 -11.73 -5.27 0.40
C ALA A 29 -11.62 -5.40 1.92
N SER A 30 -12.44 -6.25 2.53
CA SER A 30 -12.40 -6.52 3.96
C SER A 30 -11.08 -7.19 4.35
N LEU A 31 -10.53 -6.79 5.49
CA LEU A 31 -9.34 -7.44 6.05
C LEU A 31 -9.64 -8.91 6.39
N GLN A 32 -8.74 -9.80 6.01
CA GLN A 32 -8.77 -11.22 6.33
C GLN A 32 -7.49 -11.60 7.07
N ASP A 33 -7.53 -12.72 7.79
CA ASP A 33 -6.32 -13.25 8.44
C ASP A 33 -5.31 -13.78 7.41
N ASP A 34 -5.83 -14.37 6.32
CA ASP A 34 -5.04 -14.78 5.17
C ASP A 34 -5.07 -13.66 4.10
N ALA A 35 -3.91 -13.09 3.83
CA ALA A 35 -3.75 -12.02 2.84
C ALA A 35 -4.10 -12.46 1.40
N ASP A 36 -3.96 -13.74 1.10
CA ASP A 36 -4.26 -14.30 -0.22
C ASP A 36 -5.75 -14.44 -0.48
N SER A 37 -6.57 -14.50 0.56
CA SER A 37 -8.03 -14.58 0.48
C SER A 37 -8.74 -13.22 0.33
N VAL A 38 -7.98 -12.10 0.35
CA VAL A 38 -8.55 -10.75 0.26
C VAL A 38 -8.86 -10.39 -1.19
N PHE A 39 -10.13 -10.26 -1.55
CA PHE A 39 -10.62 -9.87 -2.88
C PHE A 39 -11.70 -8.80 -2.77
N LEU A 40 -11.96 -8.11 -3.89
CA LEU A 40 -13.10 -7.20 -4.00
C LEU A 40 -14.42 -7.94 -3.73
N ALA A 41 -15.35 -7.26 -3.06
CA ALA A 41 -16.70 -7.77 -2.91
C ALA A 41 -17.37 -7.97 -4.27
N GLN A 42 -18.30 -8.94 -4.35
CA GLN A 42 -19.01 -9.23 -5.58
C GLN A 42 -19.69 -7.97 -6.17
N GLY A 43 -19.40 -7.69 -7.42
CA GLY A 43 -19.97 -6.54 -8.16
C GLY A 43 -19.22 -5.22 -7.95
N MET A 44 -18.24 -5.15 -7.02
CA MET A 44 -17.45 -3.94 -6.80
C MET A 44 -16.64 -3.55 -8.05
N ASP A 45 -16.17 -4.53 -8.82
CA ASP A 45 -15.50 -4.32 -10.10
C ASP A 45 -16.32 -3.46 -11.06
N ARG A 46 -17.64 -3.73 -11.18
CA ARG A 46 -18.57 -2.96 -12.02
C ARG A 46 -18.73 -1.54 -11.51
N VAL A 47 -18.83 -1.36 -10.19
CA VAL A 47 -18.95 -0.03 -9.57
C VAL A 47 -17.69 0.80 -9.86
N LEU A 48 -16.52 0.22 -9.65
CA LEU A 48 -15.23 0.90 -9.89
C LEU A 48 -15.07 1.29 -11.36
N ARG A 49 -15.43 0.41 -12.31
CA ARG A 49 -15.41 0.73 -13.75
C ARG A 49 -16.37 1.85 -14.11
N ALA A 50 -17.59 1.84 -13.54
CA ALA A 50 -18.57 2.90 -13.78
C ALA A 50 -18.09 4.25 -13.23
N CYS A 51 -17.49 4.27 -12.04
CA CYS A 51 -16.87 5.47 -11.46
C CYS A 51 -15.70 5.97 -12.32
N ALA A 52 -14.81 5.07 -12.76
CA ALA A 52 -13.69 5.44 -13.63
C ALA A 52 -14.16 6.05 -14.94
N ASN A 53 -15.20 5.49 -15.57
CA ASN A 53 -15.77 6.05 -16.79
C ASN A 53 -16.35 7.45 -16.56
N ARG A 54 -17.03 7.68 -15.42
CA ARG A 54 -17.57 9.00 -15.06
C ARG A 54 -16.50 10.06 -14.82
N LEU A 55 -15.32 9.62 -14.40
CA LEU A 55 -14.15 10.45 -14.11
C LEU A 55 -13.15 10.50 -15.28
N ASP A 56 -13.52 10.09 -16.48
CA ASP A 56 -12.61 9.99 -17.64
C ASP A 56 -11.29 9.28 -17.31
N GLY A 57 -11.37 8.21 -16.53
CA GLY A 57 -10.24 7.41 -16.11
C GLY A 57 -9.49 7.93 -14.89
N ALA A 58 -9.88 9.05 -14.27
CA ALA A 58 -9.19 9.61 -13.09
C ALA A 58 -9.58 8.89 -11.78
N LEU A 59 -9.57 7.56 -11.80
CA LEU A 59 -9.73 6.70 -10.63
C LEU A 59 -8.57 5.73 -10.54
N ALA A 60 -7.96 5.63 -9.36
CA ALA A 60 -6.84 4.75 -9.08
C ALA A 60 -7.03 3.95 -7.80
N VAL A 61 -6.53 2.71 -7.79
CA VAL A 61 -6.39 1.91 -6.57
C VAL A 61 -4.92 1.92 -6.13
N MET A 62 -4.68 2.23 -4.86
CA MET A 62 -3.35 2.35 -4.25
C MET A 62 -3.21 1.37 -3.09
N SER A 63 -2.15 0.55 -3.08
CA SER A 63 -1.93 -0.44 -2.03
C SER A 63 -0.45 -0.60 -1.66
N GLY A 64 -0.21 -1.09 -0.46
CA GLY A 64 1.11 -1.61 -0.06
C GLY A 64 1.43 -2.97 -0.68
N ARG A 65 0.43 -3.66 -1.23
CA ARG A 65 0.62 -4.94 -1.93
C ARG A 65 1.56 -4.79 -3.11
N ASP A 66 2.26 -5.86 -3.44
CA ASP A 66 2.98 -5.93 -4.72
C ASP A 66 2.01 -5.67 -5.88
N LEU A 67 2.49 -4.97 -6.93
CA LEU A 67 1.63 -4.58 -8.06
C LEU A 67 1.08 -5.80 -8.81
N ASP A 68 1.86 -6.88 -8.92
CA ASP A 68 1.42 -8.09 -9.62
C ASP A 68 0.33 -8.81 -8.81
N ASP A 69 0.43 -8.79 -7.47
CA ASP A 69 -0.63 -9.26 -6.58
C ASP A 69 -1.89 -8.39 -6.66
N LEU A 70 -1.75 -7.07 -6.58
CA LEU A 70 -2.86 -6.14 -6.72
C LEU A 70 -3.57 -6.28 -8.08
N SER A 71 -2.81 -6.56 -9.14
CA SER A 71 -3.33 -6.71 -10.51
C SER A 71 -4.21 -7.95 -10.70
N ARG A 72 -4.07 -8.95 -9.84
CA ARG A 72 -4.98 -10.12 -9.83
C ARG A 72 -6.31 -9.84 -9.12
N ARG A 73 -6.41 -8.75 -8.37
CA ARG A 73 -7.53 -8.42 -7.47
C ARG A 73 -8.36 -7.25 -7.95
N VAL A 74 -7.76 -6.37 -8.76
CA VAL A 74 -8.36 -5.10 -9.23
C VAL A 74 -8.44 -5.12 -10.74
N PRO A 75 -9.56 -4.63 -11.35
CA PRO A 75 -9.72 -4.59 -12.80
C PRO A 75 -8.55 -3.92 -13.52
N ASP A 76 -8.14 -4.51 -14.63
CA ASP A 76 -7.07 -4.01 -15.50
C ASP A 76 -7.39 -2.66 -16.18
N SER A 77 -8.67 -2.32 -16.26
CA SER A 77 -9.16 -1.05 -16.78
C SER A 77 -8.99 0.14 -15.83
N LEU A 78 -8.39 -0.07 -14.65
CA LEU A 78 -8.13 0.96 -13.65
C LEU A 78 -6.63 1.22 -13.51
N TRP A 79 -6.28 2.45 -13.11
CA TRP A 79 -4.95 2.74 -12.61
C TRP A 79 -4.70 1.97 -11.31
N ARG A 80 -3.55 1.32 -11.23
CA ARG A 80 -3.13 0.54 -10.06
C ARG A 80 -1.75 0.99 -9.63
N PHE A 81 -1.61 1.33 -8.36
CA PHE A 81 -0.34 1.69 -7.72
C PHE A 81 -0.07 0.69 -6.60
N GLY A 82 0.88 -0.20 -6.83
CA GLY A 82 1.36 -1.20 -5.88
C GLY A 82 2.66 -0.79 -5.19
N ASN A 83 3.14 -1.62 -4.26
CA ASN A 83 4.41 -1.42 -3.54
C ASN A 83 4.48 -0.02 -2.90
N HIS A 84 3.41 0.41 -2.23
CA HIS A 84 3.26 1.76 -1.66
C HIS A 84 3.43 2.89 -2.70
N GLY A 85 3.11 2.64 -3.97
CA GLY A 85 3.23 3.60 -5.05
C GLY A 85 4.58 3.63 -5.76
N LEU A 86 5.44 2.66 -5.52
CA LEU A 86 6.70 2.51 -6.26
C LEU A 86 6.51 1.89 -7.64
N ARG A 87 5.46 1.09 -7.82
CA ARG A 87 5.08 0.49 -9.11
C ARG A 87 3.69 0.97 -9.52
N ALA A 88 3.51 1.15 -10.81
CA ALA A 88 2.25 1.58 -11.39
C ALA A 88 1.90 0.78 -12.65
N SER A 89 0.60 0.66 -12.92
CA SER A 89 0.07 0.18 -14.19
C SER A 89 -1.09 1.07 -14.61
N ALA A 90 -1.01 1.60 -15.81
CA ALA A 90 -2.12 2.31 -16.45
C ALA A 90 -3.22 1.31 -16.87
N PRO A 91 -4.46 1.78 -17.15
CA PRO A 91 -5.51 0.96 -17.73
C PRO A 91 -5.05 0.23 -18.98
N GLY A 92 -5.16 -1.11 -19.00
CA GLY A 92 -4.70 -1.96 -20.11
C GLY A 92 -3.19 -1.92 -20.40
N GLY A 93 -2.42 -1.17 -19.60
CA GLY A 93 -0.98 -1.01 -19.79
C GLY A 93 -0.14 -2.05 -19.05
N LEU A 94 1.13 -2.12 -19.44
CA LEU A 94 2.12 -2.90 -18.73
C LEU A 94 2.46 -2.24 -17.39
N ALA A 95 2.81 -3.07 -16.41
CA ALA A 95 3.37 -2.59 -15.15
C ALA A 95 4.71 -1.89 -15.39
N THR A 96 4.97 -0.83 -14.61
CA THR A 96 6.33 -0.27 -14.56
C THR A 96 7.30 -1.32 -14.05
N GLU A 97 8.58 -1.16 -14.38
CA GLU A 97 9.63 -2.05 -13.90
C GLU A 97 9.59 -2.19 -12.37
N SER A 98 9.97 -3.35 -11.89
CA SER A 98 10.13 -3.57 -10.46
C SER A 98 11.26 -2.69 -9.95
N PRO A 99 11.04 -1.96 -8.83
CA PRO A 99 12.12 -1.21 -8.22
C PRO A 99 13.23 -2.16 -7.76
N ALA A 100 14.46 -1.66 -7.72
CA ALA A 100 15.60 -2.42 -7.22
C ALA A 100 15.30 -3.01 -5.83
N ALA A 101 15.80 -4.21 -5.56
CA ALA A 101 15.72 -4.81 -4.24
C ALA A 101 16.40 -3.92 -3.19
N ALA A 102 16.04 -4.12 -1.93
CA ALA A 102 16.67 -3.42 -0.82
C ALA A 102 18.20 -3.65 -0.83
N PRO A 103 19.01 -2.66 -0.42
CA PRO A 103 20.47 -2.81 -0.35
C PRO A 103 20.89 -4.03 0.48
N ASN A 104 21.82 -4.84 -0.03
CA ASN A 104 22.27 -6.05 0.65
C ASN A 104 22.75 -5.78 2.09
N GLY A 105 23.41 -4.63 2.33
CA GLY A 105 23.84 -4.23 3.66
C GLY A 105 22.67 -3.99 4.62
N LEU A 106 21.55 -3.42 4.13
CA LEU A 106 20.34 -3.24 4.92
C LEU A 106 19.67 -4.58 5.22
N VAL A 107 19.55 -5.46 4.20
CA VAL A 107 19.00 -6.81 4.38
C VAL A 107 19.79 -7.57 5.45
N ALA A 108 21.14 -7.58 5.36
CA ALA A 108 21.99 -8.27 6.33
C ALA A 108 21.84 -7.69 7.75
N ALA A 109 21.78 -6.36 7.88
CA ALA A 109 21.62 -5.72 9.19
C ALA A 109 20.29 -6.08 9.84
N LEU A 110 19.18 -6.01 9.08
CA LEU A 110 17.84 -6.35 9.61
C LEU A 110 17.69 -7.85 9.88
N SER A 111 18.32 -8.72 9.05
CA SER A 111 18.37 -10.16 9.34
C SER A 111 19.06 -10.45 10.66
N GLY A 112 20.26 -9.90 10.85
CA GLY A 112 21.01 -10.08 12.10
C GLY A 112 20.23 -9.62 13.33
N ILE A 113 19.51 -8.49 13.25
CA ILE A 113 18.62 -8.04 14.34
C ILE A 113 17.47 -9.03 14.53
N SER A 114 16.80 -9.46 13.47
CA SER A 114 15.66 -10.38 13.57
C SER A 114 16.07 -11.71 14.23
N ASP A 115 17.26 -12.21 13.93
CA ASP A 115 17.79 -13.47 14.44
C ASP A 115 18.11 -13.41 15.95
N THR A 116 18.25 -12.20 16.54
CA THR A 116 18.47 -12.04 17.99
C THR A 116 17.20 -12.19 18.83
N TYR A 117 16.02 -12.11 18.22
CA TYR A 117 14.73 -12.17 18.92
C TYR A 117 13.94 -13.39 18.50
N ALA A 118 13.73 -14.33 19.41
CA ALA A 118 12.88 -15.50 19.14
C ALA A 118 11.45 -15.05 18.79
N GLY A 119 10.92 -15.54 17.66
CA GLY A 119 9.59 -15.19 17.18
C GLY A 119 9.52 -13.92 16.31
N VAL A 120 10.65 -13.27 16.05
CA VAL A 120 10.76 -12.20 15.06
C VAL A 120 11.20 -12.80 13.72
N ARG A 121 10.66 -12.30 12.62
CA ARG A 121 10.94 -12.81 11.27
C ARG A 121 11.07 -11.66 10.27
N LEU A 122 12.17 -11.65 9.53
CA LEU A 122 12.36 -10.77 8.37
C LEU A 122 11.71 -11.40 7.13
N GLU A 123 10.96 -10.60 6.40
CA GLU A 123 10.38 -10.92 5.09
C GLU A 123 10.79 -9.86 4.06
N PRO A 124 11.73 -10.16 3.16
CA PRO A 124 12.06 -9.26 2.06
C PRO A 124 10.95 -9.25 0.99
N LYS A 125 10.50 -8.03 0.62
CA LYS A 125 9.50 -7.78 -0.44
C LYS A 125 10.08 -6.81 -1.48
N GLY A 126 11.11 -7.24 -2.19
CA GLY A 126 11.85 -6.37 -3.11
C GLY A 126 12.52 -5.21 -2.37
N PRO A 127 12.14 -3.95 -2.62
CA PRO A 127 12.72 -2.79 -1.92
C PRO A 127 12.23 -2.64 -0.47
N VAL A 128 11.16 -3.32 -0.07
CA VAL A 128 10.57 -3.24 1.27
C VAL A 128 10.98 -4.46 2.09
N LEU A 129 11.40 -4.22 3.33
CA LEU A 129 11.78 -5.26 4.28
C LEU A 129 10.79 -5.23 5.45
N ALA A 130 9.96 -6.27 5.58
CA ALA A 130 8.99 -6.38 6.65
C ALA A 130 9.55 -7.24 7.80
N VAL A 131 9.60 -6.67 9.01
CA VAL A 131 10.04 -7.37 10.23
C VAL A 131 8.81 -7.64 11.08
N HIS A 132 8.36 -8.89 11.08
CA HIS A 132 7.19 -9.35 11.83
C HIS A 132 7.58 -9.74 13.25
N TYR A 133 6.84 -9.26 14.25
CA TYR A 133 7.05 -9.58 15.66
C TYR A 133 5.77 -10.06 16.38
N ARG A 134 4.77 -10.52 15.62
CA ARG A 134 3.48 -10.98 16.17
C ARG A 134 3.65 -12.13 17.19
N ALA A 135 4.63 -12.99 17.00
CA ALA A 135 4.94 -14.09 17.94
C ALA A 135 5.74 -13.65 19.15
N ALA A 136 6.23 -12.39 19.17
CA ALA A 136 7.04 -11.81 20.26
C ALA A 136 6.61 -10.36 20.54
N PRO A 137 5.37 -10.07 20.91
CA PRO A 137 4.88 -8.69 21.04
C PRO A 137 5.59 -7.86 22.09
N GLY A 138 6.20 -8.51 23.07
CA GLY A 138 6.94 -7.83 24.16
C GLY A 138 8.25 -7.17 23.73
N VAL A 139 8.79 -7.49 22.54
CA VAL A 139 10.09 -6.93 22.08
C VAL A 139 9.91 -5.65 21.25
N GLU A 140 8.70 -5.14 21.09
CA GLU A 140 8.37 -4.04 20.16
C GLU A 140 9.29 -2.82 20.34
N ALA A 141 9.45 -2.33 21.55
CA ALA A 141 10.22 -1.11 21.83
C ALA A 141 11.70 -1.28 21.52
N GLU A 142 12.29 -2.41 21.96
CA GLU A 142 13.69 -2.74 21.74
C GLU A 142 13.96 -2.98 20.25
N LEU A 143 13.09 -3.75 19.60
CA LEU A 143 13.15 -4.03 18.17
C LEU A 143 13.08 -2.74 17.35
N LYS A 144 12.14 -1.83 17.67
CA LYS A 144 12.03 -0.53 17.02
C LYS A 144 13.33 0.27 17.12
N SER A 145 13.93 0.31 18.31
CA SER A 145 15.19 1.02 18.54
C SER A 145 16.33 0.43 17.70
N ALA A 146 16.48 -0.88 17.72
CA ALA A 146 17.52 -1.60 16.97
C ALA A 146 17.35 -1.38 15.44
N LEU A 147 16.12 -1.54 14.92
CA LEU A 147 15.83 -1.33 13.50
C LEU A 147 16.07 0.13 13.09
N SER A 148 15.69 1.10 13.92
CA SER A 148 15.92 2.53 13.63
C SER A 148 17.42 2.83 13.53
N GLY A 149 18.24 2.28 14.40
CA GLY A 149 19.70 2.40 14.36
C GLY A 149 20.29 1.78 13.09
N ALA A 150 19.82 0.59 12.70
CA ALA A 150 20.28 -0.10 11.51
C ALA A 150 19.89 0.61 10.19
N ILE A 151 18.77 1.31 10.17
CA ILE A 151 18.29 2.04 8.98
C ILE A 151 18.98 3.40 8.84
N ALA A 152 19.42 4.03 9.93
CA ALA A 152 19.98 5.38 9.93
C ALA A 152 21.08 5.64 8.87
N PRO A 153 21.97 4.70 8.53
CA PRO A 153 22.94 4.89 7.45
C PRO A 153 22.35 4.91 6.04
N PHE A 154 21.09 4.49 5.87
CA PHE A 154 20.41 4.40 4.58
C PHE A 154 19.42 5.57 4.41
N ALA A 155 19.93 6.74 4.00
CA ALA A 155 19.17 7.99 3.95
C ALA A 155 17.86 7.91 3.13
N ASP A 156 17.82 7.03 2.12
CA ASP A 156 16.65 6.82 1.26
C ASP A 156 15.62 5.86 1.87
N TYR A 157 15.88 5.33 3.07
CA TYR A 157 14.99 4.40 3.76
C TYR A 157 14.38 5.02 5.02
N SER A 158 13.17 4.62 5.33
CA SER A 158 12.45 5.00 6.54
C SER A 158 11.80 3.77 7.19
N LEU A 159 11.63 3.81 8.50
CA LEU A 159 10.92 2.79 9.27
C LEU A 159 9.47 3.20 9.46
N GLN A 160 8.55 2.35 9.02
CA GLN A 160 7.11 2.51 9.27
C GLN A 160 6.64 1.43 10.25
N HIS A 161 5.81 1.82 11.21
CA HIS A 161 5.16 0.90 12.13
C HIS A 161 3.79 0.50 11.60
N GLY A 162 3.52 -0.81 11.51
CA GLY A 162 2.23 -1.43 11.20
C GLY A 162 1.72 -2.31 12.35
N LYS A 163 0.64 -3.03 12.13
CA LYS A 163 0.08 -3.95 13.13
C LYS A 163 0.97 -5.18 13.31
N MET A 164 1.78 -5.20 14.36
CA MET A 164 2.75 -6.27 14.68
C MET A 164 3.81 -6.50 13.59
N VAL A 165 4.17 -5.42 12.89
CA VAL A 165 5.19 -5.41 11.85
C VAL A 165 5.87 -4.05 11.79
N PHE A 166 7.18 -4.03 11.55
CA PHE A 166 7.92 -2.85 11.12
C PHE A 166 8.32 -3.03 9.66
N GLU A 167 8.14 -1.99 8.85
CA GLU A 167 8.56 -1.98 7.46
C GLU A 167 9.68 -0.97 7.25
N ALA A 168 10.87 -1.45 6.88
CA ALA A 168 11.92 -0.62 6.34
C ALA A 168 11.68 -0.50 4.82
N LYS A 169 11.42 0.71 4.35
CA LYS A 169 11.05 0.95 2.96
C LYS A 169 11.67 2.23 2.42
N PRO A 170 11.85 2.34 1.09
CA PRO A 170 12.25 3.59 0.48
C PRO A 170 11.33 4.75 0.92
N SER A 171 11.89 5.89 1.25
CA SER A 171 11.13 7.09 1.68
C SER A 171 10.12 7.54 0.62
N ALA A 172 10.40 7.25 -0.66
CA ALA A 172 9.49 7.47 -1.77
C ALA A 172 8.29 6.50 -1.81
N ALA A 173 8.36 5.38 -1.04
CA ALA A 173 7.31 4.37 -0.94
C ALA A 173 6.22 4.82 0.06
N ASN A 174 5.47 5.85 -0.30
CA ASN A 174 4.32 6.29 0.47
C ASN A 174 3.19 6.78 -0.45
N LYS A 175 1.95 6.57 -0.01
CA LYS A 175 0.76 6.89 -0.79
C LYS A 175 0.65 8.38 -1.11
N GLY A 176 1.05 9.27 -0.21
CA GLY A 176 1.01 10.71 -0.41
C GLY A 176 1.95 11.15 -1.54
N ALA A 177 3.21 10.71 -1.52
CA ALA A 177 4.16 10.98 -2.60
C ALA A 177 3.70 10.39 -3.94
N CYS A 178 3.10 9.19 -3.93
CA CYS A 178 2.52 8.56 -5.10
C CYS A 178 1.37 9.41 -5.68
N LEU A 179 0.44 9.85 -4.84
CA LEU A 179 -0.67 10.70 -5.23
C LEU A 179 -0.16 11.99 -5.86
N LEU A 180 0.79 12.68 -5.21
CA LEU A 180 1.37 13.92 -5.74
C LEU A 180 2.03 13.71 -7.11
N ARG A 181 2.72 12.60 -7.33
CA ARG A 181 3.27 12.25 -8.65
C ARG A 181 2.17 11.98 -9.68
N ALA A 182 1.14 11.20 -9.31
CA ALA A 182 0.02 10.90 -10.21
C ALA A 182 -0.70 12.18 -10.64
N MET A 183 -0.89 13.15 -9.74
CA MET A 183 -1.54 14.44 -10.02
C MET A 183 -0.79 15.32 -11.01
N GLN A 184 0.45 14.97 -11.37
CA GLN A 184 1.25 15.68 -12.38
C GLN A 184 1.01 15.19 -13.81
N SER A 185 0.20 14.14 -13.99
CA SER A 185 -0.01 13.51 -15.29
C SER A 185 -1.49 13.23 -15.56
N LYS A 186 -1.87 13.17 -16.84
CA LYS A 186 -3.22 12.70 -17.22
C LYS A 186 -3.41 11.24 -16.77
N PRO A 187 -4.64 10.86 -16.34
CA PRO A 187 -5.89 11.65 -16.35
C PRO A 187 -6.08 12.53 -15.11
N PHE A 188 -5.17 12.55 -14.16
CA PHE A 188 -5.32 13.21 -12.84
C PHE A 188 -4.98 14.71 -12.85
N LEU A 189 -4.16 15.15 -13.82
CA LEU A 189 -3.67 16.53 -13.89
C LEU A 189 -4.81 17.56 -13.93
N GLY A 190 -4.73 18.55 -13.03
CA GLY A 190 -5.70 19.66 -12.94
C GLY A 190 -6.99 19.31 -12.21
N ARG A 191 -7.15 18.08 -11.71
CA ARG A 191 -8.33 17.63 -10.95
C ARG A 191 -8.13 17.84 -9.44
N ARG A 192 -9.22 17.65 -8.68
CA ARG A 192 -9.20 17.69 -7.20
C ARG A 192 -9.03 16.25 -6.69
N PRO A 193 -8.01 15.96 -5.89
CA PRO A 193 -7.82 14.63 -5.30
C PRO A 193 -8.75 14.39 -4.10
#